data_1d2f0b626c7b29926c69ae739f312490
#
_entry.id   1d2f0b626c7b29926c69ae739f312490
#
_cell.length_a   1.000
_cell.length_b   1.000
_cell.length_c   1.000
_cell.angle_alpha   90.00
_cell.angle_beta   90.00
_cell.angle_gamma   90.00
#
_symmetry.space_group_name_H-M   'P 1'
#
loop_
_entity.id
_entity.type
_entity.pdbx_description
1 polymer ?
#
loop_
_entity_poly.entity_id
_entity_poly.type
_entity_poly.pdbx_seq_one_letter_code
_entity_poly.pdbx_strand_id
1 'polypeptide(L)'
;TMAQLSEKHFGSAADVDGVRNVTEKPVLDLSKLKTLKDGTLTVGVEVGYPPMEYTDDAGLEYQGFDIDFAKALGEVLGVDVEFVNTAWDGIFAGLDKEQYDVIISSVSITPERQAAYDLTEPYVSNQLVIVTLK
;
A
#
# COMPACT_ATOMS: atom_id res chain seq x y z
N THR A 1 -10.67 -5.74 -7.08
CA THR A 1 -10.06 -6.81 -6.26
C THR A 1 -8.54 -6.80 -6.41
N MET A 2 -7.80 -7.44 -5.48
CA MET A 2 -6.34 -7.62 -5.58
C MET A 2 -5.91 -8.28 -6.89
N ALA A 3 -6.68 -9.26 -7.39
CA ALA A 3 -6.43 -9.90 -8.69
C ALA A 3 -6.48 -8.89 -9.85
N GLN A 4 -7.44 -7.97 -9.86
CA GLN A 4 -7.54 -6.92 -10.89
C GLN A 4 -6.38 -5.93 -10.82
N LEU A 5 -5.93 -5.55 -9.62
CA LEU A 5 -4.76 -4.69 -9.43
C LEU A 5 -3.49 -5.39 -9.89
N SER A 6 -3.31 -6.66 -9.53
CA SER A 6 -2.17 -7.47 -9.96
C SER A 6 -2.13 -7.62 -11.49
N GLU A 7 -3.27 -7.89 -12.13
CA GLU A 7 -3.37 -7.98 -13.58
C GLU A 7 -3.02 -6.64 -14.26
N LYS A 8 -3.53 -5.52 -13.72
CA LYS A 8 -3.27 -4.17 -14.24
C LYS A 8 -1.78 -3.81 -14.21
N HIS A 9 -1.08 -4.14 -13.12
CA HIS A 9 0.30 -3.69 -12.91
C HIS A 9 1.36 -4.71 -13.29
N PHE A 10 1.06 -6.00 -13.21
CA PHE A 10 2.03 -7.09 -13.43
C PHE A 10 1.69 -8.00 -14.61
N GLY A 11 0.58 -7.75 -15.32
CA GLY A 11 0.19 -8.51 -16.51
C GLY A 11 -0.29 -9.94 -16.26
N SER A 12 -0.40 -10.36 -15.02
CA SER A 12 -0.97 -11.65 -14.63
C SER A 12 -1.59 -11.59 -13.24
N ALA A 13 -2.72 -12.30 -13.06
CA ALA A 13 -3.20 -12.63 -11.73
C ALA A 13 -2.32 -13.77 -11.18
N ALA A 14 -1.09 -13.46 -10.80
CA ALA A 14 -0.21 -14.45 -10.20
C ALA A 14 -0.82 -14.93 -8.88
N ASP A 15 -0.91 -16.26 -8.71
CA ASP A 15 -1.06 -16.86 -7.39
C ASP A 15 0.15 -16.42 -6.56
N VAL A 16 -0.07 -15.43 -5.73
CA VAL A 16 0.96 -14.95 -4.82
C VAL A 16 0.85 -15.80 -3.56
N ASP A 17 1.83 -16.64 -3.32
CA ASP A 17 1.91 -17.44 -2.10
C ASP A 17 1.75 -16.53 -0.88
N GLY A 18 0.71 -16.79 -0.06
CA GLY A 18 0.41 -16.04 1.15
C GLY A 18 -0.64 -14.94 1.00
N VAL A 19 -1.06 -14.58 -0.23
CA VAL A 19 -2.18 -13.65 -0.43
C VAL A 19 -3.49 -14.42 -0.53
N ARG A 20 -4.38 -14.17 0.40
CA ARG A 20 -5.72 -14.78 0.37
C ARG A 20 -6.59 -14.11 -0.68
N ASN A 21 -7.09 -14.88 -1.64
CA ASN A 21 -8.18 -14.44 -2.50
C ASN A 21 -9.49 -14.40 -1.68
N VAL A 22 -9.84 -13.25 -1.17
CA VAL A 22 -11.11 -13.04 -0.47
C VAL A 22 -12.21 -12.87 -1.52
N THR A 23 -13.06 -13.87 -1.67
CA THR A 23 -14.19 -13.87 -2.63
C THR A 23 -15.45 -13.22 -2.06
N GLU A 24 -15.54 -13.05 -0.74
CA GLU A 24 -16.67 -12.40 -0.08
C GLU A 24 -16.27 -11.02 0.42
N LYS A 25 -17.12 -10.01 0.17
CA LYS A 25 -16.93 -8.69 0.78
C LYS A 25 -17.09 -8.83 2.29
N PRO A 26 -16.08 -8.49 3.11
CA PRO A 26 -16.24 -8.51 4.55
C PRO A 26 -17.34 -7.50 4.93
N VAL A 27 -18.16 -7.88 5.90
CA VAL A 27 -19.06 -6.91 6.56
C VAL A 27 -18.20 -6.10 7.52
N LEU A 28 -17.84 -4.89 7.10
CA LEU A 28 -17.02 -3.97 7.91
C LEU A 28 -17.92 -3.12 8.79
N ASP A 29 -17.62 -3.07 10.07
CA ASP A 29 -18.23 -2.10 10.99
C ASP A 29 -17.48 -0.76 10.89
N LEU A 30 -17.86 0.04 9.92
CA LEU A 30 -17.22 1.34 9.65
C LEU A 30 -17.51 2.38 10.75
N SER A 31 -18.43 2.11 11.69
CA SER A 31 -18.69 3.01 12.82
C SER A 31 -17.50 3.14 13.77
N LYS A 32 -16.54 2.20 13.70
CA LYS A 32 -15.31 2.19 14.49
C LYS A 32 -14.12 2.75 13.74
N LEU A 33 -14.26 3.05 12.46
CA LEU A 33 -13.20 3.65 11.67
C LEU A 33 -12.90 5.05 12.23
N LYS A 34 -11.64 5.26 12.61
CA LYS A 34 -11.11 6.56 13.02
C LYS A 34 -9.91 6.88 12.16
N THR A 35 -9.92 8.04 11.57
CA THR A 35 -8.82 8.60 10.78
C THR A 35 -8.36 9.90 11.42
N LEU A 36 -7.12 10.29 11.20
CA LEU A 36 -6.54 11.55 11.71
C LEU A 36 -7.29 12.76 11.18
N LYS A 37 -7.77 12.67 9.95
CA LYS A 37 -8.62 13.66 9.28
C LYS A 37 -9.96 13.02 8.97
N ASP A 38 -11.02 13.56 9.54
CA ASP A 38 -12.38 12.99 9.40
C ASP A 38 -12.77 12.78 7.93
N GLY A 39 -13.22 11.57 7.60
CA GLY A 39 -13.61 11.17 6.24
C GLY A 39 -12.45 10.99 5.26
N THR A 40 -11.20 11.03 5.71
CA THR A 40 -10.02 10.91 4.84
C THR A 40 -9.01 9.93 5.43
N LEU A 41 -8.61 8.93 4.64
CA LEU A 41 -7.47 8.06 4.96
C LEU A 41 -6.19 8.72 4.44
N THR A 42 -5.30 9.11 5.34
CA THR A 42 -4.00 9.66 4.98
C THR A 42 -2.97 8.52 4.90
N VAL A 43 -2.26 8.45 3.77
CA VAL A 43 -1.38 7.33 3.43
C VAL A 43 0.05 7.82 3.22
N GLY A 44 0.98 7.34 4.05
CA GLY A 44 2.41 7.55 3.87
C GLY A 44 2.94 6.67 2.74
N VAL A 45 3.64 7.28 1.78
CA VAL A 45 4.26 6.60 0.63
C VAL A 45 5.65 7.17 0.39
N GLU A 46 6.57 6.38 -0.16
CA GLU A 46 7.82 6.87 -0.76
C GLU A 46 7.74 6.76 -2.27
N VAL A 47 7.41 7.85 -2.94
CA VAL A 47 7.24 7.87 -4.40
C VAL A 47 8.59 7.83 -5.11
N GLY A 48 8.79 6.81 -5.95
CA GLY A 48 10.02 6.61 -6.70
C GLY A 48 10.39 5.13 -6.90
N TYR A 49 9.46 4.21 -6.61
CA TYR A 49 9.65 2.75 -6.70
C TYR A 49 8.69 2.11 -7.72
N PRO A 50 8.88 2.33 -9.04
CA PRO A 50 8.01 1.70 -10.04
C PRO A 50 8.18 0.16 -10.07
N PRO A 51 7.13 -0.62 -10.32
CA PRO A 51 5.77 -0.20 -10.66
C PRO A 51 4.85 0.02 -9.44
N MET A 52 5.40 0.10 -8.23
CA MET A 52 4.63 0.15 -6.99
C MET A 52 4.09 1.56 -6.70
N GLU A 53 4.98 2.55 -6.65
CA GLU A 53 4.64 3.96 -6.48
C GLU A 53 5.62 4.87 -7.23
N TYR A 54 5.10 5.71 -8.10
CA TYR A 54 5.87 6.64 -8.94
C TYR A 54 4.99 7.80 -9.40
N THR A 55 5.60 8.82 -9.99
CA THR A 55 4.86 9.92 -10.62
C THR A 55 4.66 9.64 -12.11
N ASP A 56 3.65 10.28 -12.69
CA ASP A 56 3.52 10.40 -14.14
C ASP A 56 4.71 11.17 -14.75
N ASP A 57 4.81 11.20 -16.08
CA ASP A 57 5.90 11.89 -16.79
C ASP A 57 5.93 13.40 -16.53
N ALA A 58 4.81 13.99 -16.12
CA ALA A 58 4.70 15.39 -15.75
C ALA A 58 5.07 15.65 -14.27
N GLY A 59 5.22 14.60 -13.46
CA GLY A 59 5.50 14.69 -12.02
C GLY A 59 4.31 15.19 -11.19
N LEU A 60 3.10 15.14 -11.74
CA LEU A 60 1.90 15.73 -11.15
C LEU A 60 1.02 14.73 -10.42
N GLU A 61 0.95 13.49 -10.90
CA GLU A 61 0.08 12.48 -10.32
C GLU A 61 0.86 11.26 -9.85
N TYR A 62 0.47 10.74 -8.69
CA TYR A 62 0.99 9.48 -8.18
C TYR A 62 0.27 8.32 -8.87
N GLN A 63 1.06 7.34 -9.31
CA GLN A 63 0.63 6.14 -10.01
C GLN A 63 1.33 4.92 -9.41
N GLY A 64 0.79 3.74 -9.71
CA GLY A 64 1.40 2.48 -9.31
C GLY A 64 0.45 1.59 -8.54
N PHE A 65 0.95 0.38 -8.22
CA PHE A 65 0.14 -0.63 -7.55
C PHE A 65 -0.29 -0.18 -6.14
N ASP A 66 0.63 0.35 -5.34
CA ASP A 66 0.35 0.80 -3.96
C ASP A 66 -0.62 1.99 -3.95
N ILE A 67 -0.50 2.88 -4.95
CA ILE A 67 -1.42 4.02 -5.12
C ILE A 67 -2.84 3.55 -5.45
N ASP A 68 -2.98 2.63 -6.42
CA ASP A 68 -4.28 2.08 -6.80
C ASP A 68 -4.88 1.22 -5.67
N PHE A 69 -4.03 0.50 -4.92
CA PHE A 69 -4.47 -0.28 -3.77
C PHE A 69 -5.01 0.62 -2.65
N ALA A 70 -4.32 1.71 -2.33
CA ALA A 70 -4.79 2.69 -1.36
C ALA A 70 -6.13 3.32 -1.78
N LYS A 71 -6.27 3.71 -3.05
CA LYS A 71 -7.54 4.24 -3.60
C LYS A 71 -8.68 3.22 -3.48
N ALA A 72 -8.43 1.95 -3.85
CA ALA A 72 -9.42 0.89 -3.72
C ALA A 72 -9.80 0.61 -2.26
N LEU A 73 -8.85 0.74 -1.32
CA LEU A 73 -9.13 0.64 0.11
C LEU A 73 -10.04 1.78 0.58
N GLY A 74 -9.77 3.03 0.17
CA GLY A 74 -10.62 4.18 0.46
C GLY A 74 -12.06 3.99 -0.04
N GLU A 75 -12.24 3.47 -1.27
CA GLU A 75 -13.56 3.14 -1.81
C GLU A 75 -14.32 2.11 -0.94
N VAL A 76 -13.63 1.08 -0.46
CA VAL A 76 -14.22 0.05 0.41
C VAL A 76 -14.59 0.61 1.77
N LEU A 77 -13.76 1.50 2.32
CA LEU A 77 -13.98 2.17 3.60
C LEU A 77 -14.96 3.35 3.51
N GLY A 78 -15.27 3.83 2.31
CA GLY A 78 -16.15 4.99 2.10
C GLY A 78 -15.52 6.31 2.52
N VAL A 79 -14.19 6.45 2.38
CA VAL A 79 -13.42 7.65 2.72
C VAL A 79 -12.58 8.11 1.53
N ASP A 80 -12.23 9.39 1.50
CA ASP A 80 -11.24 9.92 0.58
C ASP A 80 -9.83 9.43 0.93
N VAL A 81 -8.89 9.48 -0.02
CA VAL A 81 -7.50 9.11 0.20
C VAL A 81 -6.59 10.28 -0.12
N GLU A 82 -5.73 10.63 0.84
CA GLU A 82 -4.64 11.60 0.65
C GLU A 82 -3.28 10.91 0.80
N PHE A 83 -2.34 11.23 -0.07
CA PHE A 83 -0.98 10.68 -0.03
C PHE A 83 -0.01 11.71 0.54
N VAL A 84 0.85 11.25 1.47
CA VAL A 84 1.94 12.02 2.04
C VAL A 84 3.25 11.38 1.60
N ASN A 85 3.92 12.01 0.61
CA ASN A 85 5.21 11.53 0.15
C ASN A 85 6.29 11.80 1.19
N THR A 86 6.91 10.74 1.69
CA THR A 86 7.89 10.79 2.78
C THR A 86 9.08 9.90 2.41
N ALA A 87 10.28 10.40 2.55
CA ALA A 87 11.50 9.60 2.33
C ALA A 87 11.53 8.38 3.28
N TRP A 88 12.02 7.25 2.77
CA TRP A 88 12.02 5.96 3.49
C TRP A 88 12.59 6.03 4.90
N ASP A 89 13.70 6.74 5.07
CA ASP A 89 14.36 6.88 6.39
C ASP A 89 13.47 7.57 7.44
N GLY A 90 12.43 8.29 7.00
CA GLY A 90 11.49 9.01 7.86
C GLY A 90 10.11 8.41 7.94
N ILE A 91 9.79 7.40 7.10
CA ILE A 91 8.40 6.97 6.91
C ILE A 91 7.77 6.36 8.18
N PHE A 92 8.51 5.58 8.95
CA PHE A 92 8.00 5.04 10.22
C PHE A 92 7.91 6.12 11.31
N ALA A 93 8.87 7.03 11.37
CA ALA A 93 8.82 8.16 12.29
C ALA A 93 7.67 9.12 11.99
N GLY A 94 7.24 9.22 10.73
CA GLY A 94 6.04 9.94 10.32
C GLY A 94 4.76 9.28 10.86
N LEU A 95 4.68 7.96 10.82
CA LEU A 95 3.57 7.21 11.41
C LEU A 95 3.52 7.38 12.93
N ASP A 96 4.66 7.28 13.63
CA ASP A 96 4.77 7.49 15.07
C ASP A 96 4.35 8.91 15.51
N LYS A 97 4.47 9.88 14.61
CA LYS A 97 4.06 11.27 14.82
C LYS A 97 2.65 11.59 14.31
N GLU A 98 1.90 10.57 13.91
CA GLU A 98 0.54 10.73 13.38
C GLU A 98 0.47 11.70 12.18
N GLN A 99 1.47 11.67 11.29
CA GLN A 99 1.45 12.46 10.06
C GLN A 99 0.55 11.83 8.98
N TYR A 100 0.27 10.55 9.10
CA TYR A 100 -0.65 9.75 8.29
C TYR A 100 -1.19 8.58 9.10
N ASP A 101 -2.32 8.05 8.66
CA ASP A 101 -3.02 6.94 9.35
C ASP A 101 -2.34 5.60 9.13
N VAL A 102 -1.79 5.38 7.92
CA VAL A 102 -1.19 4.11 7.50
C VAL A 102 -0.01 4.36 6.56
N ILE A 103 0.84 3.36 6.41
CA ILE A 103 1.87 3.29 5.36
C ILE A 103 1.45 2.23 4.35
N ILE A 104 1.35 2.60 3.07
CA ILE A 104 1.18 1.69 1.93
C ILE A 104 2.27 2.04 0.93
N SER A 105 3.42 1.36 1.04
CA SER A 105 4.64 1.67 0.29
C SER A 105 5.54 0.43 0.22
N SER A 106 4.96 -0.69 -0.22
CA SER A 106 5.66 -1.98 -0.40
C SER A 106 6.51 -2.40 0.80
N VAL A 107 6.05 -2.13 2.02
CA VAL A 107 6.76 -2.41 3.27
C VAL A 107 6.91 -3.93 3.46
N SER A 108 8.15 -4.41 3.50
CA SER A 108 8.44 -5.82 3.80
C SER A 108 8.11 -6.17 5.24
N ILE A 109 7.48 -7.32 5.45
CA ILE A 109 7.22 -7.87 6.78
C ILE A 109 8.53 -8.40 7.34
N THR A 110 8.96 -7.87 8.48
CA THR A 110 10.13 -8.37 9.24
C THR A 110 9.77 -8.55 10.70
N PRO A 111 10.49 -9.42 11.46
CA PRO A 111 10.22 -9.60 12.89
C PRO A 111 10.32 -8.29 13.69
N GLU A 112 11.27 -7.41 13.35
CA GLU A 112 11.46 -6.14 14.01
C GLU A 112 10.26 -5.21 13.79
N ARG A 113 9.74 -5.14 12.56
CA ARG A 113 8.55 -4.34 12.22
C ARG A 113 7.30 -4.90 12.85
N GLN A 114 7.13 -6.24 12.87
CA GLN A 114 6.00 -6.88 13.53
C GLN A 114 6.00 -6.66 15.05
N ALA A 115 7.17 -6.49 15.65
CA ALA A 115 7.28 -6.19 17.08
C ALA A 115 6.92 -4.73 17.42
N ALA A 116 7.06 -3.81 16.46
CA ALA A 116 6.87 -2.39 16.67
C ALA A 116 5.53 -1.85 16.13
N TYR A 117 4.98 -2.47 15.09
CA TYR A 117 3.82 -1.98 14.34
C TYR A 117 2.83 -3.11 14.03
N ASP A 118 1.57 -2.77 13.87
CA ASP A 118 0.56 -3.68 13.34
C ASP A 118 0.71 -3.76 11.82
N LEU A 119 1.05 -4.94 11.32
CA LEU A 119 1.19 -5.24 9.90
C LEU A 119 0.02 -6.11 9.43
N THR A 120 -0.48 -5.81 8.24
CA THR A 120 -1.49 -6.65 7.59
C THR A 120 -0.88 -7.98 7.09
N GLU A 121 -1.73 -8.88 6.58
CA GLU A 121 -1.24 -9.97 5.74
C GLU A 121 -0.58 -9.36 4.46
N PRO A 122 0.37 -10.07 3.82
CA PRO A 122 1.03 -9.56 2.63
C PRO A 122 0.04 -9.39 1.47
N TYR A 123 0.11 -8.28 0.76
CA TYR A 123 -0.70 -8.01 -0.41
C TYR A 123 0.05 -8.21 -1.74
N VAL A 124 1.37 -8.36 -1.68
CA VAL A 124 2.25 -8.67 -2.82
C VAL A 124 3.43 -9.50 -2.33
N SER A 125 3.97 -10.39 -3.18
CA SER A 125 5.25 -11.06 -2.94
C SER A 125 6.34 -10.44 -3.80
N ASN A 126 7.55 -10.35 -3.25
CA ASN A 126 8.73 -9.82 -3.93
C ASN A 126 9.87 -10.84 -3.89
N GLN A 127 10.63 -10.92 -4.99
CA GLN A 127 11.81 -11.77 -5.09
C GLN A 127 13.00 -10.94 -5.55
N LEU A 128 14.11 -11.07 -4.83
CA LEU A 128 15.38 -10.48 -5.22
C LEU A 128 16.17 -11.49 -6.04
N VAL A 129 16.76 -11.03 -7.15
CA VAL A 129 17.57 -11.86 -8.03
C VAL A 129 18.91 -11.18 -8.31
N ILE A 130 19.92 -11.99 -8.64
CA ILE A 130 21.21 -11.49 -9.12
C ILE A 130 21.19 -11.55 -10.65
N VAL A 131 21.49 -10.44 -11.29
CA VAL A 131 21.59 -10.35 -12.75
C VAL A 131 23.07 -10.36 -13.15
N THR A 132 23.44 -11.25 -14.08
CA THR A 132 24.79 -11.35 -14.64
C THR A 132 24.73 -11.24 -16.15
N LEU A 133 25.87 -10.92 -16.77
CA LEU A 133 26.01 -11.04 -18.23
C LEU A 133 25.93 -12.52 -18.64
N LYS A 134 25.34 -12.75 -19.82
CA LYS A 134 25.35 -14.08 -20.45
C LYS A 134 26.73 -14.44 -20.97
#